data_5d17fb883596f43806114f94912fd39b
#
_entry.id   5d17fb883596f43806114f94912fd39b
#
_cell.length_a   1.000
_cell.length_b   1.000
_cell.length_c   1.000
_cell.angle_alpha   90.00
_cell.angle_beta   90.00
_cell.angle_gamma   90.00
#
_symmetry.space_group_name_H-M   'P 1'
#
loop_
_entity.id
_entity.type
_entity.pdbx_description
1 polymer ?
#
loop_
_entity_poly.entity_id
_entity_poly.type
_entity_poly.pdbx_seq_one_letter_code
_entity_poly.pdbx_strand_id
1 'polypeptide(L)'
;MQKIFYEKEIDLLHQLKELVSLTVDESIDYKIEDHGVRAVGSLAIKGEYISQEKRHFLENVELDVYADDQKIIDRQDFHLKVEDFHYDIIDGNLKIKIEVGVYGVEEGENRYIQLDED
;
A
#
# COMPACT_ATOMS: atom_id res chain seq x y z
N MET A 1 -15.19 -2.23 -8.73
CA MET A 1 -13.76 -2.34 -8.39
C MET A 1 -13.63 -2.80 -6.96
N GLN A 2 -12.82 -3.81 -6.72
CA GLN A 2 -12.51 -4.24 -5.37
C GLN A 2 -11.35 -3.41 -4.82
N LYS A 3 -11.34 -3.17 -3.51
CA LYS A 3 -10.28 -2.40 -2.86
C LYS A 3 -9.63 -3.18 -1.73
N ILE A 4 -8.34 -2.96 -1.57
CA ILE A 4 -7.57 -3.44 -0.43
C ILE A 4 -6.98 -2.22 0.26
N PHE A 5 -7.19 -2.13 1.57
CA PHE A 5 -6.65 -1.05 2.38
C PHE A 5 -5.49 -1.59 3.21
N TYR A 6 -4.34 -0.97 3.07
CA TYR A 6 -3.16 -1.26 3.87
C TYR A 6 -2.97 -0.14 4.87
N GLU A 7 -2.82 -0.49 6.12
CA GLU A 7 -2.60 0.47 7.20
C GLU A 7 -1.27 0.16 7.87
N LYS A 8 -0.40 1.17 8.00
CA LYS A 8 0.92 1.01 8.57
C LYS A 8 1.26 2.19 9.46
N GLU A 9 1.82 1.90 10.62
CA GLU A 9 2.46 2.91 11.47
C GLU A 9 3.95 2.97 11.14
N ILE A 10 4.46 4.18 10.98
CA ILE A 10 5.86 4.44 10.74
C ILE A 10 6.41 5.11 11.98
N ASP A 11 7.33 4.40 12.65
CA ASP A 11 7.96 4.89 13.86
C ASP A 11 9.07 5.86 13.48
N LEU A 12 8.87 7.13 13.79
CA LEU A 12 9.85 8.19 13.58
C LEU A 12 10.43 8.67 14.91
N LEU A 13 10.42 7.79 15.92
CA LEU A 13 10.95 8.04 17.26
C LEU A 13 10.28 9.25 17.91
N HIS A 14 9.01 9.46 17.60
CA HIS A 14 8.21 10.59 18.10
C HIS A 14 8.80 11.97 17.72
N GLN A 15 9.58 12.03 16.63
CA GLN A 15 10.31 13.24 16.26
C GLN A 15 9.68 14.02 15.11
N LEU A 16 8.62 13.51 14.49
CA LEU A 16 7.97 14.23 13.40
C LEU A 16 7.22 15.44 13.93
N LYS A 17 7.63 16.64 13.52
CA LYS A 17 6.96 17.90 13.84
C LYS A 17 6.12 18.42 12.69
N GLU A 18 6.64 18.31 11.47
CA GLU A 18 5.97 18.76 10.27
C GLU A 18 6.28 17.81 9.12
N LEU A 19 5.27 17.36 8.42
CA LEU A 19 5.45 16.57 7.22
C LEU A 19 5.58 17.49 6.01
N VAL A 20 6.68 17.37 5.28
CA VAL A 20 6.99 18.20 4.12
C VAL A 20 6.47 17.56 2.85
N SER A 21 6.71 16.27 2.67
CA SER A 21 6.24 15.53 1.50
C SER A 21 6.00 14.07 1.84
N LEU A 22 5.11 13.45 1.08
CA LEU A 22 4.78 12.04 1.24
C LEU A 22 4.37 11.49 -0.12
N THR A 23 5.04 10.43 -0.55
CA THR A 23 4.72 9.74 -1.80
C THR A 23 4.60 8.24 -1.56
N VAL A 24 3.74 7.61 -2.35
CA VAL A 24 3.58 6.16 -2.35
C VAL A 24 3.72 5.69 -3.80
N ASP A 25 4.75 4.89 -4.06
CA ASP A 25 5.01 4.32 -5.37
C ASP A 25 4.81 2.82 -5.35
N GLU A 26 4.22 2.30 -6.42
CA GLU A 26 3.98 0.87 -6.56
C GLU A 26 5.00 0.24 -7.51
N SER A 27 5.41 -0.99 -7.18
CA SER A 27 6.26 -1.82 -8.01
C SER A 27 5.74 -3.25 -7.92
N ILE A 28 5.00 -3.70 -8.91
CA ILE A 28 4.25 -4.94 -8.85
C ILE A 28 4.52 -5.77 -10.09
N ASP A 29 4.84 -7.06 -9.87
CA ASP A 29 4.96 -8.06 -10.92
C ASP A 29 3.76 -9.00 -10.87
N TYR A 30 3.36 -9.51 -12.03
CA TYR A 30 2.22 -10.40 -12.16
C TYR A 30 2.70 -11.76 -12.63
N LYS A 31 2.32 -12.80 -11.89
CA LYS A 31 2.67 -14.19 -12.21
C LYS A 31 1.41 -14.96 -12.55
N ILE A 32 1.39 -15.56 -13.73
CA ILE A 32 0.29 -16.43 -14.13
C ILE A 32 0.52 -17.79 -13.49
N GLU A 33 -0.48 -18.25 -12.75
CA GLU A 33 -0.50 -19.56 -12.12
C GLU A 33 -1.57 -20.43 -12.76
N ASP A 34 -1.62 -21.70 -12.40
CA ASP A 34 -2.53 -22.68 -13.03
C ASP A 34 -3.99 -22.26 -12.92
N HIS A 35 -4.40 -21.70 -11.80
CA HIS A 35 -5.80 -21.38 -11.51
C HIS A 35 -6.02 -19.90 -11.20
N GLY A 36 -5.08 -19.05 -11.54
CA GLY A 36 -5.22 -17.63 -11.25
C GLY A 36 -4.01 -16.82 -11.62
N VAL A 37 -4.00 -15.59 -11.12
CA VAL A 37 -2.89 -14.67 -11.30
C VAL A 37 -2.49 -14.12 -9.93
N ARG A 38 -1.19 -14.06 -9.69
CA ARG A 38 -0.64 -13.54 -8.44
C ARG A 38 0.08 -12.23 -8.69
N ALA A 39 -0.28 -11.19 -7.96
CA ALA A 39 0.41 -9.90 -7.96
C ALA A 39 1.35 -9.85 -6.77
N VAL A 40 2.63 -9.68 -7.02
CA VAL A 40 3.66 -9.66 -5.98
C VAL A 40 4.51 -8.42 -6.16
N GLY A 41 4.77 -7.71 -5.10
CA GLY A 41 5.60 -6.53 -5.17
C GLY A 41 5.61 -5.75 -3.89
N SER A 42 5.81 -4.45 -4.03
CA SER A 42 5.89 -3.56 -2.88
C SER A 42 5.30 -2.19 -3.18
N LEU A 43 4.90 -1.53 -2.10
CA LEU A 43 4.57 -0.12 -2.09
C LEU A 43 5.70 0.59 -1.35
N ALA A 44 6.35 1.54 -1.99
CA ALA A 44 7.41 2.33 -1.39
C ALA A 44 6.82 3.63 -0.86
N ILE A 45 6.89 3.83 0.44
CA ILE A 45 6.42 5.03 1.11
C ILE A 45 7.65 5.89 1.39
N LYS A 46 7.73 7.03 0.75
CA LYS A 46 8.84 7.97 0.93
C LYS A 46 8.33 9.26 1.49
N GLY A 47 9.06 9.82 2.43
CA GLY A 47 8.66 11.09 3.01
C GLY A 47 9.84 11.95 3.44
N GLU A 48 9.54 13.23 3.53
CA GLU A 48 10.42 14.23 4.11
C GLU A 48 9.67 14.90 5.25
N TYR A 49 10.35 15.11 6.36
CA TYR A 49 9.75 15.74 7.52
C TYR A 49 10.75 16.61 8.26
N ILE A 50 10.22 17.52 9.06
CA ILE A 50 11.00 18.38 9.93
C ILE A 50 10.93 17.82 11.35
N SER A 51 12.08 17.58 11.93
CA SER A 51 12.29 17.38 13.36
C SER A 51 12.96 18.65 13.92
N GLN A 52 14.23 18.62 14.18
CA GLN A 52 15.03 19.84 14.39
C GLN A 52 15.65 20.29 13.07
N GLU A 53 15.80 19.35 12.16
CA GLU A 53 16.29 19.55 10.81
C GLU A 53 15.46 18.71 9.86
N LYS A 54 15.67 18.86 8.56
CA LYS A 54 14.96 18.09 7.55
C LYS A 54 15.49 16.66 7.50
N ARG A 55 14.59 15.71 7.58
CA ARG A 55 14.91 14.29 7.57
C ARG A 55 14.08 13.58 6.50
N HIS A 56 14.53 12.39 6.11
CA HIS A 56 13.87 11.54 5.13
C HIS A 56 13.59 10.18 5.75
N PHE A 57 12.57 9.53 5.24
CA PHE A 57 12.33 8.12 5.54
C PHE A 57 11.90 7.38 4.29
N LEU A 58 12.13 6.08 4.29
CA LEU A 58 11.68 5.14 3.27
C LEU A 58 11.18 3.88 3.97
N GLU A 59 9.93 3.53 3.71
CA GLU A 59 9.33 2.30 4.20
C GLU A 59 8.73 1.53 3.04
N ASN A 60 8.86 0.21 3.07
CA ASN A 60 8.27 -0.66 2.07
C ASN A 60 7.16 -1.50 2.68
N VAL A 61 6.04 -1.58 1.98
CA VAL A 61 4.95 -2.48 2.30
C VAL A 61 4.96 -3.57 1.24
N GLU A 62 5.21 -4.81 1.64
CA GLU A 62 5.16 -5.92 0.71
C GLU A 62 3.72 -6.35 0.50
N LEU A 63 3.39 -6.67 -0.75
CA LEU A 63 2.08 -7.20 -1.07
C LEU A 63 2.19 -8.48 -1.90
N ASP A 64 1.22 -9.34 -1.67
CA ASP A 64 1.06 -10.60 -2.36
C ASP A 64 -0.45 -10.84 -2.45
N VAL A 65 -1.01 -10.64 -3.63
CA VAL A 65 -2.45 -10.74 -3.86
C VAL A 65 -2.71 -11.78 -4.94
N TYR A 66 -3.42 -12.83 -4.57
CA TYR A 66 -3.81 -13.87 -5.51
C TYR A 66 -5.25 -13.67 -5.93
N ALA A 67 -5.50 -13.72 -7.24
CA ALA A 67 -6.84 -13.70 -7.81
C ALA A 67 -7.12 -15.02 -8.52
N ASP A 68 -8.14 -15.73 -8.04
CA ASP A 68 -8.58 -16.98 -8.64
C ASP A 68 -9.29 -16.70 -9.97
N ASP A 69 -9.11 -17.58 -10.95
CA ASP A 69 -9.74 -17.47 -12.27
C ASP A 69 -11.26 -17.33 -12.21
N GLN A 70 -11.90 -17.91 -11.21
CA GLN A 70 -13.34 -17.77 -11.03
C GLN A 70 -13.76 -16.34 -10.74
N LYS A 71 -12.84 -15.53 -10.22
CA LYS A 71 -13.10 -14.13 -9.88
C LYS A 71 -12.53 -13.16 -10.89
N ILE A 72 -11.65 -13.62 -11.75
CA ILE A 72 -11.04 -12.77 -12.78
C ILE A 72 -12.00 -12.68 -13.97
N ILE A 73 -12.29 -11.45 -14.39
CA ILE A 73 -13.08 -11.18 -15.59
C ILE A 73 -12.18 -11.31 -16.82
N ASP A 74 -10.97 -10.72 -16.75
CA ASP A 74 -10.00 -10.78 -17.82
C ASP A 74 -8.59 -10.76 -17.19
N ARG A 75 -7.81 -11.81 -17.47
CA ARG A 75 -6.45 -11.94 -16.95
C ARG A 75 -5.55 -10.80 -17.38
N GLN A 76 -5.75 -10.25 -18.57
CA GLN A 76 -4.93 -9.16 -19.09
C GLN A 76 -5.24 -7.83 -18.41
N ASP A 77 -6.47 -7.70 -17.90
CA ASP A 77 -6.89 -6.49 -17.18
C ASP A 77 -6.64 -6.56 -15.69
N PHE A 78 -6.24 -7.72 -15.18
CA PHE A 78 -5.95 -7.85 -13.75
C PHE A 78 -4.73 -7.03 -13.38
N HIS A 79 -4.94 -6.01 -12.57
CA HIS A 79 -3.84 -5.21 -12.03
C HIS A 79 -4.24 -4.51 -10.75
N LEU A 80 -3.24 -4.15 -9.97
CA LEU A 80 -3.38 -3.38 -8.76
C LEU A 80 -2.83 -1.99 -8.98
N LYS A 81 -3.49 -1.01 -8.38
CA LYS A 81 -3.06 0.38 -8.50
C LYS A 81 -3.35 1.12 -7.21
N VAL A 82 -2.41 1.93 -6.75
CA VAL A 82 -2.64 2.86 -5.64
C VAL A 82 -3.62 3.92 -6.12
N GLU A 83 -4.79 3.97 -5.46
CA GLU A 83 -5.83 4.94 -5.79
C GLU A 83 -5.69 6.20 -4.96
N ASP A 84 -5.39 6.04 -3.68
CA ASP A 84 -5.32 7.15 -2.75
C ASP A 84 -4.56 6.73 -1.50
N PHE A 85 -4.15 7.70 -0.70
CA PHE A 85 -3.62 7.44 0.63
C PHE A 85 -3.96 8.59 1.57
N HIS A 86 -4.09 8.26 2.83
CA HIS A 86 -4.38 9.20 3.90
C HIS A 86 -3.36 8.99 5.02
N TYR A 87 -3.08 10.05 5.76
CA TYR A 87 -2.15 9.94 6.88
C TYR A 87 -2.63 10.72 8.07
N ASP A 88 -2.19 10.29 9.23
CA ASP A 88 -2.33 11.00 10.49
C ASP A 88 -0.98 11.09 11.18
N ILE A 89 -0.74 12.20 11.83
CA ILE A 89 0.43 12.37 12.68
C ILE A 89 -0.04 12.15 14.11
N ILE A 90 0.49 11.12 14.76
CA ILE A 90 0.09 10.73 16.10
C ILE A 90 1.33 10.67 16.97
N ASP A 91 1.42 11.58 17.92
CA ASP A 91 2.50 11.61 18.90
C ASP A 91 3.90 11.60 18.25
N GLY A 92 4.06 12.38 17.17
CA GLY A 92 5.33 12.49 16.47
C GLY A 92 5.70 11.31 15.58
N ASN A 93 4.79 10.38 15.37
CA ASN A 93 4.90 9.27 14.44
C ASN A 93 3.87 9.41 13.34
N LEU A 94 4.02 8.63 12.28
CA LEU A 94 3.13 8.68 11.13
C LEU A 94 2.31 7.40 11.05
N LYS A 95 1.02 7.56 10.81
CA LYS A 95 0.13 6.45 10.48
C LYS A 95 -0.41 6.68 9.09
N ILE A 96 -0.21 5.73 8.19
CA ILE A 96 -0.64 5.85 6.80
C ILE A 96 -1.63 4.75 6.45
N LYS A 97 -2.66 5.13 5.71
CA LYS A 97 -3.64 4.21 5.14
C LYS A 97 -3.59 4.34 3.62
N ILE A 98 -3.31 3.24 2.93
CA ILE A 98 -3.17 3.21 1.48
C ILE A 98 -4.34 2.44 0.88
N GLU A 99 -5.01 3.04 -0.08
CA GLU A 99 -6.10 2.43 -0.81
C GLU A 99 -5.57 1.89 -2.14
N VAL A 100 -5.66 0.57 -2.31
CA VAL A 100 -5.23 -0.11 -3.53
C VAL A 100 -6.46 -0.65 -4.26
N GLY A 101 -6.65 -0.21 -5.50
CA GLY A 101 -7.71 -0.72 -6.36
C GLY A 101 -7.29 -2.02 -7.03
N VAL A 102 -8.18 -2.98 -7.09
CA VAL A 102 -7.99 -4.25 -7.79
C VAL A 102 -8.89 -4.26 -9.02
N TYR A 103 -8.28 -4.30 -10.18
CA TYR A 103 -8.97 -4.21 -11.47
C TYR A 103 -8.98 -5.55 -12.18
N GLY A 104 -9.97 -5.77 -13.02
CA GLY A 104 -10.08 -6.99 -13.82
C GLY A 104 -10.69 -8.16 -13.06
N VAL A 105 -11.27 -7.91 -11.90
CA VAL A 105 -11.93 -8.94 -11.08
C VAL A 105 -13.38 -8.56 -10.82
N GLU A 106 -14.19 -9.56 -10.45
CA GLU A 106 -15.55 -9.32 -10.00
C GLU A 106 -15.54 -8.50 -8.71
N GLU A 107 -16.58 -7.70 -8.51
CA GLU A 107 -16.71 -6.95 -7.28
C GLU A 107 -16.86 -7.88 -6.09
N GLY A 108 -16.22 -7.53 -5.00
CA GLY A 108 -16.27 -8.26 -3.77
C GLY A 108 -16.19 -7.32 -2.58
N GLU A 109 -16.05 -7.89 -1.41
CA GLU A 109 -15.90 -7.11 -0.20
C GLU A 109 -14.50 -6.49 -0.15
N ASN A 110 -14.44 -5.26 0.34
CA ASN A 110 -13.16 -4.59 0.57
C ASN A 110 -12.38 -5.31 1.66
N ARG A 111 -11.07 -5.33 1.50
CA ARG A 111 -10.17 -5.98 2.45
C ARG A 111 -9.37 -4.94 3.20
N TYR A 112 -9.19 -5.15 4.49
CA TYR A 112 -8.40 -4.28 5.36
C TYR A 112 -7.24 -5.08 5.93
N ILE A 113 -6.04 -4.57 5.71
CA ILE A 113 -4.82 -5.21 6.20
C ILE A 113 -4.08 -4.21 7.08
N GLN A 114 -3.96 -4.55 8.36
CA GLN A 114 -3.16 -3.78 9.29
C GLN A 114 -1.79 -4.41 9.40
N LEU A 115 -0.77 -3.60 9.18
CA LEU A 115 0.62 -4.05 9.20
C LEU A 115 1.23 -3.65 10.52
N ASP A 116 1.57 -4.66 11.31
CA ASP A 116 2.24 -4.46 12.58
C ASP A 116 3.75 -4.47 12.36
N GLU A 117 4.44 -3.59 13.08
CA GLU A 117 5.89 -3.61 13.14
C GLU A 117 6.30 -4.48 14.32
N ASP A 118 6.94 -5.58 14.02
CA ASP A 118 7.56 -6.40 15.05
C ASP A 118 9.07 -6.52 14.78
#